data_aef6a25313b7aa77bbf13966112d1157
#
_entry.id   aef6a25313b7aa77bbf13966112d1157
#
_cell.length_a   1.000
_cell.length_b   1.000
_cell.length_c   1.000
_cell.angle_alpha   90.00
_cell.angle_beta   90.00
_cell.angle_gamma   90.00
#
_symmetry.space_group_name_H-M   'P 1'
#
loop_
_entity.id
_entity.type
_entity.pdbx_description
1 polymer ?
#
loop_
_entity_poly.entity_id
_entity_poly.type
_entity_poly.pdbx_seq_one_letter_code
_entity_poly.pdbx_strand_id
1 'polypeptide(L)'
;IAQSLATVIYAAKESIVITSPYFVPSHNIAEALRIAAFRGVDITLILPKNNDSLMVRWASRTFFDDLLEAGVKIYHFEAGLLHTKSVLIDNKLALVGTVNMDLRSFLLNFEITVAVEDRNFANEVATLHENYLANSSALNMQEWINRPFYHRIIERLFFLFSPLL
;
A
#
# COMPACT_ATOMS: atom_id res chain seq x y z
N ILE A 1 -9.03 13.57 -0.96
CA ILE A 1 -7.75 12.84 -0.98
C ILE A 1 -7.91 11.51 -1.72
N ALA A 2 -8.82 10.61 -1.32
CA ALA A 2 -8.97 9.29 -1.96
C ALA A 2 -9.22 9.36 -3.48
N GLN A 3 -10.10 10.25 -3.93
CA GLN A 3 -10.37 10.44 -5.36
C GLN A 3 -9.14 10.94 -6.13
N SER A 4 -8.42 11.93 -5.57
CA SER A 4 -7.20 12.44 -6.18
C SER A 4 -6.12 11.35 -6.28
N LEU A 5 -5.98 10.54 -5.22
CA LEU A 5 -5.06 9.40 -5.21
C LEU A 5 -5.45 8.36 -6.27
N ALA A 6 -6.71 7.99 -6.38
CA ALA A 6 -7.17 7.08 -7.44
C ALA A 6 -6.86 7.63 -8.83
N THR A 7 -7.08 8.94 -9.05
CA THR A 7 -6.79 9.60 -10.33
C THR A 7 -5.31 9.48 -10.71
N VAL A 8 -4.38 9.74 -9.77
CA VAL A 8 -2.95 9.64 -10.09
C VAL A 8 -2.49 8.19 -10.26
N ILE A 9 -3.10 7.22 -9.56
CA ILE A 9 -2.86 5.78 -9.79
C ILE A 9 -3.32 5.38 -11.21
N TYR A 10 -4.49 5.82 -11.64
CA TYR A 10 -4.95 5.57 -13.01
C TYR A 10 -4.08 6.24 -14.08
N ALA A 11 -3.47 7.38 -13.76
CA ALA A 11 -2.60 8.11 -14.69
C ALA A 11 -1.18 7.54 -14.79
N ALA A 12 -0.76 6.72 -13.83
CA ALA A 12 0.56 6.11 -13.79
C ALA A 12 0.83 5.26 -15.04
N LYS A 13 2.08 5.32 -15.54
CA LYS A 13 2.51 4.67 -16.80
C LYS A 13 3.62 3.65 -16.61
N GLU A 14 4.50 3.87 -15.64
CA GLU A 14 5.74 3.10 -15.47
C GLU A 14 5.76 2.37 -14.12
N SER A 15 5.63 3.11 -13.01
CA SER A 15 5.78 2.54 -11.68
C SER A 15 4.99 3.26 -10.60
N ILE A 16 4.61 2.51 -9.57
CA ILE A 16 4.02 3.03 -8.33
C ILE A 16 4.71 2.36 -7.16
N VAL A 17 5.28 3.14 -6.23
CA VAL A 17 5.77 2.62 -4.96
C VAL A 17 5.00 3.28 -3.82
N ILE A 18 4.42 2.47 -2.96
CA ILE A 18 3.60 2.93 -1.82
C ILE A 18 4.21 2.43 -0.53
N THR A 19 4.41 3.35 0.44
CA THR A 19 4.65 2.99 1.83
C THR A 19 3.48 3.44 2.69
N SER A 20 3.00 2.56 3.54
CA SER A 20 1.95 2.90 4.51
C SER A 20 2.03 1.96 5.71
N PRO A 21 1.91 2.45 6.96
CA PRO A 21 1.80 1.58 8.12
C PRO A 21 0.47 0.80 8.11
N TYR A 22 -0.59 1.39 7.56
CA TYR A 22 -1.92 0.77 7.48
C TYR A 22 -2.36 0.68 6.01
N PHE A 23 -2.81 -0.52 5.63
CA PHE A 23 -3.25 -0.79 4.27
C PHE A 23 -4.60 -1.53 4.30
N VAL A 24 -5.66 -0.76 4.43
CA VAL A 24 -7.06 -1.22 4.33
C VAL A 24 -7.78 -0.24 3.39
N PRO A 25 -7.39 -0.21 2.11
CA PRO A 25 -7.83 0.80 1.17
C PRO A 25 -9.33 0.69 0.89
N SER A 26 -9.91 1.78 0.37
CA SER A 26 -11.24 1.71 -0.21
C SER A 26 -11.24 0.81 -1.45
N HIS A 27 -12.42 0.28 -1.80
CA HIS A 27 -12.56 -0.53 -3.02
C HIS A 27 -12.03 0.19 -4.27
N ASN A 28 -12.28 1.49 -4.39
CA ASN A 28 -11.81 2.29 -5.52
C ASN A 28 -10.27 2.35 -5.62
N ILE A 29 -9.57 2.45 -4.51
CA ILE A 29 -8.09 2.47 -4.50
C ILE A 29 -7.54 1.08 -4.82
N ALA A 30 -8.10 0.02 -4.21
CA ALA A 30 -7.68 -1.35 -4.50
C ALA A 30 -7.88 -1.70 -5.97
N GLU A 31 -9.02 -1.31 -6.56
CA GLU A 31 -9.32 -1.53 -7.96
C GLU A 31 -8.43 -0.69 -8.88
N ALA A 32 -8.14 0.58 -8.53
CA ALA A 32 -7.21 1.41 -9.29
C ALA A 32 -5.80 0.78 -9.36
N LEU A 33 -5.31 0.22 -8.25
CA LEU A 33 -4.02 -0.49 -8.21
C LEU A 33 -4.05 -1.74 -9.10
N ARG A 34 -5.11 -2.56 -9.00
CA ARG A 34 -5.26 -3.74 -9.85
C ARG A 34 -5.27 -3.39 -11.35
N ILE A 35 -6.07 -2.40 -11.73
CA ILE A 35 -6.15 -1.94 -13.13
C ILE A 35 -4.80 -1.38 -13.60
N ALA A 36 -4.08 -0.62 -12.78
CA ALA A 36 -2.76 -0.13 -13.12
C ALA A 36 -1.76 -1.28 -13.33
N ALA A 37 -1.77 -2.29 -12.44
CA ALA A 37 -0.94 -3.49 -12.57
C ALA A 37 -1.26 -4.27 -13.87
N PHE A 38 -2.54 -4.49 -14.19
CA PHE A 38 -2.95 -5.14 -15.45
C PHE A 38 -2.56 -4.35 -16.71
N ARG A 39 -2.39 -3.02 -16.61
CA ARG A 39 -1.83 -2.20 -17.69
C ARG A 39 -0.32 -2.34 -17.84
N GLY A 40 0.35 -3.07 -16.95
CA GLY A 40 1.79 -3.26 -16.94
C GLY A 40 2.58 -2.25 -16.10
N VAL A 41 1.90 -1.46 -15.25
CA VAL A 41 2.57 -0.59 -14.29
C VAL A 41 3.22 -1.44 -13.19
N ASP A 42 4.50 -1.24 -12.93
CA ASP A 42 5.22 -1.93 -11.85
C ASP A 42 4.81 -1.36 -10.47
N ILE A 43 4.07 -2.14 -9.70
CA ILE A 43 3.53 -1.67 -8.41
C ILE A 43 4.18 -2.41 -7.26
N THR A 44 4.72 -1.64 -6.33
CA THR A 44 5.35 -2.12 -5.10
C THR A 44 4.68 -1.52 -3.87
N LEU A 45 4.23 -2.38 -2.97
CA LEU A 45 3.72 -1.99 -1.65
C LEU A 45 4.75 -2.36 -0.59
N ILE A 46 5.13 -1.42 0.27
CA ILE A 46 6.01 -1.63 1.41
C ILE A 46 5.20 -1.40 2.68
N LEU A 47 4.96 -2.48 3.42
CA LEU A 47 4.11 -2.50 4.61
C LEU A 47 4.94 -2.99 5.81
N PRO A 48 4.61 -2.64 7.06
CA PRO A 48 5.32 -3.16 8.21
C PRO A 48 5.05 -4.66 8.38
N LYS A 49 6.10 -5.44 8.69
CA LYS A 49 5.94 -6.85 9.08
C LYS A 49 5.17 -6.97 10.39
N ASN A 50 5.51 -6.12 11.35
CA ASN A 50 4.85 -6.03 12.64
C ASN A 50 4.03 -4.75 12.69
N ASN A 51 2.72 -4.88 12.55
CA ASN A 51 1.80 -3.77 12.68
C ASN A 51 1.42 -3.61 14.17
N ASP A 52 1.34 -2.39 14.66
CA ASP A 52 0.88 -2.05 16.00
C ASP A 52 -0.62 -2.31 16.21
N SER A 53 -1.40 -2.35 15.12
CA SER A 53 -2.81 -2.72 15.12
C SER A 53 -3.01 -4.15 14.60
N LEU A 54 -3.43 -5.04 15.51
CA LEU A 54 -3.81 -6.41 15.15
C LEU A 54 -4.95 -6.46 14.13
N MET A 55 -5.90 -5.55 14.25
CA MET A 55 -7.06 -5.47 13.36
C MET A 55 -6.63 -5.09 11.94
N VAL A 56 -5.81 -4.04 11.80
CA VAL A 56 -5.27 -3.61 10.50
C VAL A 56 -4.42 -4.73 9.89
N ARG A 57 -3.58 -5.38 10.68
CA ARG A 57 -2.74 -6.50 10.22
C ARG A 57 -3.56 -7.61 9.54
N TRP A 58 -4.70 -8.00 10.12
CA TRP A 58 -5.54 -9.05 9.56
C TRP A 58 -6.44 -8.54 8.44
N ALA A 59 -7.02 -7.34 8.59
CA ALA A 59 -7.88 -6.76 7.57
C ALA A 59 -7.14 -6.45 6.25
N SER A 60 -5.90 -5.96 6.31
CA SER A 60 -5.09 -5.67 5.11
C SER A 60 -4.86 -6.90 4.24
N ARG A 61 -4.75 -8.07 4.86
CA ARG A 61 -4.48 -9.33 4.17
C ARG A 61 -5.59 -9.76 3.22
N THR A 62 -6.82 -9.27 3.40
CA THR A 62 -7.93 -9.56 2.48
C THR A 62 -7.74 -8.98 1.08
N PHE A 63 -6.89 -7.96 0.94
CA PHE A 63 -6.58 -7.35 -0.35
C PHE A 63 -5.42 -8.02 -1.08
N PHE A 64 -4.61 -8.82 -0.36
CA PHE A 64 -3.36 -9.34 -0.93
C PHE A 64 -3.58 -10.38 -2.02
N ASP A 65 -4.64 -11.21 -1.92
CA ASP A 65 -4.95 -12.21 -2.95
C ASP A 65 -5.11 -11.54 -4.32
N ASP A 66 -6.00 -10.56 -4.43
CA ASP A 66 -6.32 -9.86 -5.68
C ASP A 66 -5.15 -9.01 -6.18
N LEU A 67 -4.38 -8.40 -5.28
CA LEU A 67 -3.23 -7.57 -5.65
C LEU A 67 -2.06 -8.41 -6.15
N LEU A 68 -1.75 -9.52 -5.48
CA LEU A 68 -0.71 -10.45 -5.92
C LEU A 68 -1.07 -11.10 -7.26
N GLU A 69 -2.35 -11.48 -7.44
CA GLU A 69 -2.84 -12.03 -8.72
C GLU A 69 -2.70 -11.00 -9.87
N ALA A 70 -2.90 -9.72 -9.59
CA ALA A 70 -2.68 -8.66 -10.55
C ALA A 70 -1.19 -8.36 -10.84
N GLY A 71 -0.26 -8.95 -10.08
CA GLY A 71 1.18 -8.75 -10.23
C GLY A 71 1.78 -7.65 -9.34
N VAL A 72 1.01 -7.14 -8.37
CA VAL A 72 1.53 -6.19 -7.38
C VAL A 72 2.53 -6.89 -6.46
N LYS A 73 3.69 -6.29 -6.26
CA LYS A 73 4.73 -6.76 -5.35
C LYS A 73 4.46 -6.24 -3.94
N ILE A 74 4.39 -7.13 -2.96
CA ILE A 74 4.18 -6.76 -1.56
C ILE A 74 5.43 -7.11 -0.77
N TYR A 75 5.95 -6.14 -0.02
CA TYR A 75 7.12 -6.28 0.82
C TYR A 75 6.78 -5.98 2.27
N HIS A 76 7.33 -6.77 3.18
CA HIS A 76 7.22 -6.57 4.61
C HIS A 76 8.52 -6.01 5.18
N PHE A 77 8.51 -4.75 5.61
CA PHE A 77 9.63 -4.09 6.25
C PHE A 77 9.89 -4.68 7.65
N GLU A 78 11.16 -5.02 7.94
CA GLU A 78 11.56 -5.78 9.12
C GLU A 78 12.45 -5.00 10.10
N ALA A 79 13.09 -3.91 9.65
CA ALA A 79 14.12 -3.21 10.43
C ALA A 79 13.54 -2.17 11.42
N GLY A 80 12.32 -2.37 11.91
CA GLY A 80 11.72 -1.52 12.94
C GLY A 80 10.32 -1.03 12.59
N LEU A 81 9.95 0.16 13.08
CA LEU A 81 8.64 0.76 12.83
C LEU A 81 8.62 1.48 11.48
N LEU A 82 7.85 0.96 10.54
CA LEU A 82 7.52 1.68 9.31
C LEU A 82 6.30 2.58 9.58
N HIS A 83 6.51 3.90 9.62
CA HIS A 83 5.41 4.86 9.84
C HIS A 83 5.29 5.90 8.72
N THR A 84 6.07 5.78 7.67
CA THR A 84 6.03 6.65 6.48
C THR A 84 4.74 6.42 5.69
N LYS A 85 4.14 7.50 5.20
CA LYS A 85 3.02 7.49 4.29
C LYS A 85 3.45 8.26 3.06
N SER A 86 3.82 7.53 2.02
CA SER A 86 4.24 8.12 0.75
C SER A 86 3.82 7.27 -0.44
N VAL A 87 3.59 7.94 -1.55
CA VAL A 87 3.35 7.33 -2.85
C VAL A 87 4.27 8.00 -3.86
N LEU A 88 5.07 7.21 -4.55
CA LEU A 88 5.91 7.69 -5.65
C LEU A 88 5.37 7.11 -6.96
N ILE A 89 5.09 7.97 -7.93
CA ILE A 89 4.52 7.61 -9.22
C ILE A 89 5.49 8.00 -10.33
N ASP A 90 5.85 7.03 -11.19
CA ASP A 90 6.69 7.18 -12.37
C ASP A 90 8.03 7.89 -12.09
N ASN A 91 8.51 7.80 -10.85
CA ASN A 91 9.70 8.52 -10.36
C ASN A 91 9.68 10.05 -10.67
N LYS A 92 8.49 10.64 -10.66
CA LYS A 92 8.24 12.06 -10.99
C LYS A 92 7.35 12.77 -9.97
N LEU A 93 6.26 12.12 -9.57
CA LEU A 93 5.29 12.67 -8.64
C LEU A 93 5.39 11.93 -7.32
N ALA A 94 5.74 12.64 -6.26
CA ALA A 94 5.74 12.13 -4.90
C ALA A 94 4.59 12.73 -4.09
N LEU A 95 3.80 11.87 -3.45
CA LEU A 95 2.81 12.28 -2.45
C LEU A 95 3.34 11.86 -1.08
N VAL A 96 3.45 12.81 -0.18
CA VAL A 96 3.95 12.59 1.19
C VAL A 96 3.02 13.29 2.18
N GLY A 97 2.69 12.64 3.28
CA GLY A 97 1.80 13.26 4.24
C GLY A 97 1.46 12.39 5.44
N THR A 98 0.30 12.64 6.01
CA THR A 98 -0.19 11.95 7.21
C THR A 98 -1.18 10.83 6.88
N VAL A 99 -1.71 10.78 5.65
CA VAL A 99 -2.77 9.88 5.19
C VAL A 99 -2.28 8.44 5.07
N ASN A 100 -2.80 7.54 5.89
CA ASN A 100 -2.63 6.10 5.67
C ASN A 100 -3.51 5.62 4.52
N MET A 101 -3.16 4.44 3.98
CA MET A 101 -4.00 3.74 3.00
C MET A 101 -5.16 2.99 3.69
N ASP A 102 -6.01 3.73 4.43
CA ASP A 102 -7.16 3.16 5.12
C ASP A 102 -8.40 4.07 5.00
N LEU A 103 -9.58 3.47 5.26
CA LEU A 103 -10.85 4.17 5.15
C LEU A 103 -10.99 5.30 6.16
N ARG A 104 -10.46 5.12 7.35
CA ARG A 104 -10.53 6.13 8.41
C ARG A 104 -9.75 7.38 8.02
N SER A 105 -8.53 7.23 7.50
CA SER A 105 -7.71 8.35 7.01
C SER A 105 -8.38 9.05 5.83
N PHE A 106 -9.07 8.32 4.97
CA PHE A 106 -9.72 8.91 3.81
C PHE A 106 -11.03 9.65 4.10
N LEU A 107 -11.78 9.21 5.11
CA LEU A 107 -13.17 9.66 5.32
C LEU A 107 -13.41 10.40 6.64
N LEU A 108 -12.65 10.10 7.69
CA LEU A 108 -12.96 10.54 9.05
C LEU A 108 -11.89 11.45 9.66
N ASN A 109 -10.63 11.29 9.29
CA ASN A 109 -9.54 12.06 9.86
C ASN A 109 -9.31 13.38 9.12
N PHE A 110 -8.80 14.37 9.84
CA PHE A 110 -8.20 15.55 9.24
C PHE A 110 -6.75 15.23 8.88
N GLU A 111 -6.52 15.01 7.61
CA GLU A 111 -5.22 14.58 7.08
C GLU A 111 -4.70 15.58 6.05
N ILE A 112 -3.38 15.61 5.90
CA ILE A 112 -2.72 16.43 4.90
C ILE A 112 -1.81 15.58 4.02
N THR A 113 -1.84 15.83 2.73
CA THR A 113 -0.93 15.22 1.76
C THR A 113 -0.41 16.32 0.83
N VAL A 114 0.89 16.38 0.69
CA VAL A 114 1.57 17.26 -0.27
C VAL A 114 1.92 16.43 -1.50
N ALA A 115 1.54 16.91 -2.67
CA ALA A 115 1.93 16.35 -3.96
C ALA A 115 3.04 17.22 -4.56
N VAL A 116 4.20 16.64 -4.80
CA VAL A 116 5.38 17.34 -5.31
C VAL A 116 5.77 16.71 -6.64
N GLU A 117 5.69 17.48 -7.70
CA GLU A 117 6.18 17.11 -9.03
C GLU A 117 7.55 17.77 -9.25
N ASP A 118 8.57 17.17 -8.69
CA ASP A 118 9.96 17.60 -8.81
C ASP A 118 10.89 16.39 -8.86
N ARG A 119 11.79 16.35 -9.83
CA ARG A 119 12.66 15.19 -10.05
C ARG A 119 13.64 14.95 -8.91
N ASN A 120 14.19 16.01 -8.29
CA ASN A 120 15.16 15.85 -7.21
C ASN A 120 14.45 15.29 -5.96
N PHE A 121 13.29 15.85 -5.62
CA PHE A 121 12.48 15.36 -4.52
C PHE A 121 12.00 13.91 -4.76
N ALA A 122 11.56 13.60 -5.98
CA ALA A 122 11.18 12.23 -6.34
C ALA A 122 12.34 11.24 -6.17
N ASN A 123 13.58 11.62 -6.55
CA ASN A 123 14.76 10.79 -6.34
C ASN A 123 15.10 10.59 -4.86
N GLU A 124 14.91 11.60 -4.01
CA GLU A 124 15.09 11.45 -2.56
C GLU A 124 14.07 10.44 -1.98
N VAL A 125 12.80 10.54 -2.40
CA VAL A 125 11.76 9.59 -1.99
C VAL A 125 12.05 8.19 -2.54
N ALA A 126 12.53 8.06 -3.78
CA ALA A 126 12.96 6.78 -4.35
C ALA A 126 14.09 6.14 -3.52
N THR A 127 15.12 6.92 -3.17
CA THR A 127 16.21 6.46 -2.31
C THR A 127 15.72 5.98 -0.95
N LEU A 128 14.76 6.69 -0.36
CA LEU A 128 14.10 6.25 0.88
C LEU A 128 13.39 4.91 0.71
N HIS A 129 12.64 4.74 -0.39
CA HIS A 129 11.94 3.49 -0.69
C HIS A 129 12.92 2.33 -0.93
N GLU A 130 14.03 2.56 -1.63
CA GLU A 130 15.10 1.57 -1.82
C GLU A 130 15.70 1.11 -0.49
N ASN A 131 15.94 2.04 0.44
CA ASN A 131 16.40 1.72 1.78
C ASN A 131 15.38 0.86 2.57
N TYR A 132 14.08 1.12 2.39
CA TYR A 132 13.05 0.27 2.99
C TYR A 132 13.04 -1.11 2.34
N LEU A 133 13.11 -1.21 1.01
CA LEU A 133 13.13 -2.47 0.28
C LEU A 133 14.35 -3.33 0.65
N ALA A 134 15.52 -2.72 0.81
CA ALA A 134 16.74 -3.41 1.24
C ALA A 134 16.61 -4.07 2.62
N ASN A 135 15.66 -3.59 3.45
CA ASN A 135 15.36 -4.09 4.78
C ASN A 135 13.98 -4.78 4.85
N SER A 136 13.50 -5.28 3.74
CA SER A 136 12.19 -5.91 3.62
C SER A 136 12.29 -7.30 3.02
N SER A 137 11.36 -8.18 3.39
CA SER A 137 11.14 -9.46 2.73
C SER A 137 9.97 -9.40 1.78
N ALA A 138 10.13 -9.93 0.58
CA ALA A 138 9.04 -10.06 -0.38
C ALA A 138 8.02 -11.10 0.10
N LEU A 139 6.74 -10.80 -0.04
CA LEU A 139 5.68 -11.77 0.20
C LEU A 139 5.67 -12.78 -0.95
N ASN A 140 5.96 -14.03 -0.63
CA ASN A 140 5.99 -15.10 -1.61
C ASN A 140 4.57 -15.56 -1.96
N MET A 141 4.20 -15.50 -3.24
CA MET A 141 2.88 -15.91 -3.74
C MET A 141 2.56 -17.36 -3.43
N GLN A 142 3.53 -18.27 -3.55
CA GLN A 142 3.34 -19.71 -3.29
C GLN A 142 3.05 -19.96 -1.79
N GLU A 143 3.82 -19.33 -0.90
CA GLU A 143 3.60 -19.43 0.54
C GLU A 143 2.26 -18.79 0.94
N TRP A 144 1.92 -17.69 0.27
CA TRP A 144 0.67 -16.98 0.49
C TRP A 144 -0.56 -17.85 0.15
N ILE A 145 -0.56 -18.48 -1.01
CA ILE A 145 -1.66 -19.36 -1.46
C ILE A 145 -1.82 -20.56 -0.53
N ASN A 146 -0.72 -21.13 -0.05
CA ASN A 146 -0.69 -22.30 0.82
C ASN A 146 -0.93 -21.99 2.30
N ARG A 147 -1.26 -20.73 2.65
CA ARG A 147 -1.54 -20.37 4.03
C ARG A 147 -2.75 -21.16 4.59
N PRO A 148 -2.76 -21.49 5.90
CA PRO A 148 -3.85 -22.23 6.52
C PRO A 148 -5.20 -21.57 6.26
N PHE A 149 -6.23 -22.37 5.98
CA PHE A 149 -7.57 -21.88 5.63
C PHE A 149 -8.20 -20.99 6.72
N TYR A 150 -7.89 -21.25 8.00
CA TYR A 150 -8.40 -20.46 9.11
C TYR A 150 -7.88 -19.01 9.10
N HIS A 151 -6.72 -18.74 8.47
CA HIS A 151 -6.26 -17.37 8.25
C HIS A 151 -7.26 -16.59 7.40
N ARG A 152 -7.81 -17.19 6.34
CA ARG A 152 -8.83 -16.56 5.49
C ARG A 152 -10.11 -16.21 6.25
N ILE A 153 -10.49 -17.04 7.22
CA ILE A 153 -11.65 -16.78 8.09
C ILE A 153 -11.34 -15.58 8.99
N ILE A 154 -10.17 -15.55 9.63
CA ILE A 154 -9.73 -14.46 10.49
C ILE A 154 -9.64 -13.15 9.70
N GLU A 155 -9.01 -13.17 8.52
CA GLU A 155 -8.89 -12.03 7.61
C GLU A 155 -10.27 -11.41 7.31
N ARG A 156 -11.24 -12.24 6.90
CA ARG A 156 -12.61 -11.79 6.61
C ARG A 156 -13.34 -11.26 7.84
N LEU A 157 -13.17 -11.90 8.99
CA LEU A 157 -13.77 -11.44 10.24
C LEU A 157 -13.27 -10.04 10.61
N PHE A 158 -11.95 -9.81 10.57
CA PHE A 158 -11.40 -8.49 10.84
C PHE A 158 -11.73 -7.45 9.77
N PHE A 159 -11.91 -7.88 8.52
CA PHE A 159 -12.33 -6.98 7.45
C PHE A 159 -13.74 -6.41 7.65
N LEU A 160 -14.64 -7.10 8.36
CA LEU A 160 -15.95 -6.55 8.72
C LEU A 160 -15.86 -5.26 9.56
N PHE A 161 -14.75 -5.07 10.26
CA PHE A 161 -14.46 -3.86 11.04
C PHE A 161 -13.70 -2.79 10.26
N SER A 162 -13.43 -3.02 8.98
CA SER A 162 -12.65 -2.09 8.13
C SER A 162 -13.19 -0.65 8.09
N PRO A 163 -14.51 -0.38 8.21
CA PRO A 163 -15.00 1.00 8.29
C PRO A 163 -14.57 1.75 9.56
N LEU A 164 -14.08 1.04 10.57
CA LEU A 164 -13.58 1.61 11.83
C LEU A 164 -12.04 1.76 11.86
N LEU A 165 -11.37 1.23 10.82
CA LEU A 165 -9.91 1.18 10.69
C LEU A 165 -9.38 2.30 9.81
#